data_5a9ef08527483252924c43042cbf0d6a
#
_entry.id   5a9ef08527483252924c43042cbf0d6a
#
_cell.length_a   1.000
_cell.length_b   1.000
_cell.length_c   1.000
_cell.angle_alpha   90.00
_cell.angle_beta   90.00
_cell.angle_gamma   90.00
#
_symmetry.space_group_name_H-M   'P 1'
#
loop_
_entity.id
_entity.type
_entity.pdbx_description
1 polymer ?
#
loop_
_entity_poly.entity_id
_entity_poly.type
_entity_poly.pdbx_seq_one_letter_code
_entity_poly.pdbx_strand_id
1 'polypeptide(L)'
;MSRSAKAGLQFPVGRIARFLKIGKFATRVGAGAPVYLAAVLEYLAAEVLELAGNAARDNKKSRIVPRHIQLAIRNDEELSKLLGTVTIASGGVLPNIHSVLLPKKSKK
;
A
#
# COMPACT_ATOMS: atom_id res chain seq x y z
N MET A 1 14.28 11.16 18.15
CA MET A 1 13.22 10.20 17.88
C MET A 1 12.50 10.56 16.61
N SER A 2 12.28 9.58 15.74
CA SER A 2 11.61 9.83 14.47
C SER A 2 10.13 10.14 14.69
N ARG A 3 9.49 10.71 13.67
CA ARG A 3 8.05 10.93 13.75
C ARG A 3 7.31 9.61 13.88
N SER A 4 7.79 8.57 13.19
CA SER A 4 7.17 7.26 13.28
C SER A 4 7.24 6.72 14.69
N ALA A 5 8.38 6.85 15.35
CA ALA A 5 8.53 6.36 16.71
C ALA A 5 7.62 7.12 17.66
N LYS A 6 7.51 8.45 17.48
CA LYS A 6 6.62 9.24 18.34
C LYS A 6 5.16 8.82 18.18
N ALA A 7 4.78 8.44 16.99
CA ALA A 7 3.39 8.04 16.72
C ALA A 7 3.15 6.57 16.99
N GLY A 8 4.18 5.81 17.32
CA GLY A 8 4.05 4.38 17.53
C GLY A 8 3.82 3.60 16.25
N LEU A 9 4.32 4.12 15.13
CA LEU A 9 4.11 3.50 13.84
C LEU A 9 5.38 2.93 13.27
N GLN A 10 5.25 1.92 12.43
CA GLN A 10 6.36 1.32 11.70
C GLN A 10 6.58 2.01 10.37
N PHE A 11 5.53 2.55 9.76
CA PHE A 11 5.64 3.20 8.46
C PHE A 11 6.33 4.55 8.59
N PRO A 12 7.05 4.97 7.54
CA PRO A 12 7.90 6.16 7.60
C PRO A 12 7.10 7.46 7.45
N VAL A 13 6.68 8.02 8.57
CA VAL A 13 5.89 9.25 8.58
C VAL A 13 6.63 10.39 7.88
N GLY A 14 7.94 10.54 8.14
CA GLY A 14 8.70 11.62 7.53
C GLY A 14 8.75 11.53 6.02
N ARG A 15 8.92 10.32 5.50
CA ARG A 15 8.96 10.12 4.05
C ARG A 15 7.61 10.39 3.41
N ILE A 16 6.54 9.98 4.09
CA ILE A 16 5.19 10.24 3.60
C ILE A 16 4.93 11.74 3.57
N ALA A 17 5.37 12.45 4.60
CA ALA A 17 5.23 13.90 4.61
C ALA A 17 5.90 14.53 3.41
N ARG A 18 7.09 14.03 3.06
CA ARG A 18 7.82 14.55 1.93
C ARG A 18 7.10 14.27 0.62
N PHE A 19 6.56 13.07 0.45
CA PHE A 19 5.79 12.75 -0.74
C PHE A 19 4.57 13.65 -0.89
N LEU A 20 3.88 13.94 0.22
CA LEU A 20 2.72 14.81 0.16
C LEU A 20 3.09 16.21 -0.31
N LYS A 21 4.23 16.70 0.14
CA LYS A 21 4.67 18.04 -0.27
C LYS A 21 5.14 18.07 -1.71
N ILE A 22 5.93 17.08 -2.11
CA ILE A 22 6.47 17.04 -3.47
C ILE A 22 5.37 16.80 -4.48
N GLY A 23 4.40 15.99 -4.13
CA GLY A 23 3.34 15.63 -5.06
C GLY A 23 2.36 16.74 -5.38
N LYS A 24 2.45 17.84 -4.63
CA LYS A 24 1.58 18.99 -4.88
C LYS A 24 0.10 18.64 -4.84
N PHE A 25 -0.26 17.73 -3.95
CA PHE A 25 -1.65 17.35 -3.81
C PHE A 25 -2.47 18.45 -3.15
N ALA A 26 -1.78 19.32 -2.41
CA ALA A 26 -2.40 20.46 -1.78
C ALA A 26 -1.35 21.52 -1.57
N THR A 27 -1.79 22.76 -1.39
CA THR A 27 -0.88 23.87 -1.14
C THR A 27 -0.14 23.69 0.17
N ARG A 28 -0.83 23.15 1.18
CA ARG A 28 -0.25 22.97 2.50
C ARG A 28 -0.66 21.60 3.04
N VAL A 29 0.18 21.05 3.88
CA VAL A 29 -0.07 19.73 4.47
C VAL A 29 0.09 19.88 5.99
N GLY A 30 -0.99 19.65 6.73
CA GLY A 30 -0.96 19.73 8.17
C GLY A 30 -0.06 18.68 8.79
N ALA A 31 0.44 18.94 9.97
CA ALA A 31 1.39 18.06 10.64
C ALA A 31 0.82 16.67 10.93
N GLY A 32 -0.48 16.58 11.18
CA GLY A 32 -1.11 15.31 11.48
C GLY A 32 -1.44 14.47 10.26
N ALA A 33 -1.46 15.07 9.07
CA ALA A 33 -1.86 14.34 7.87
C ALA A 33 -0.91 13.18 7.54
N PRO A 34 0.41 13.35 7.55
CA PRO A 34 1.28 12.21 7.25
C PRO A 34 1.23 11.14 8.34
N VAL A 35 0.97 11.52 9.59
CA VAL A 35 0.83 10.53 10.66
C VAL A 35 -0.42 9.69 10.43
N TYR A 36 -1.53 10.34 10.14
CA TYR A 36 -2.78 9.63 9.88
C TYR A 36 -2.64 8.73 8.65
N LEU A 37 -2.07 9.26 7.58
CA LEU A 37 -1.91 8.47 6.37
C LEU A 37 -0.99 7.27 6.58
N ALA A 38 0.11 7.47 7.33
CA ALA A 38 0.99 6.36 7.65
C ALA A 38 0.26 5.29 8.46
N ALA A 39 -0.59 5.70 9.39
CA ALA A 39 -1.37 4.73 10.18
C ALA A 39 -2.34 3.95 9.30
N VAL A 40 -3.00 4.62 8.36
CA VAL A 40 -3.91 3.94 7.45
C VAL A 40 -3.17 2.94 6.58
N LEU A 41 -2.03 3.35 6.04
CA LEU A 41 -1.23 2.46 5.19
C LEU A 41 -0.71 1.27 5.97
N GLU A 42 -0.30 1.49 7.21
CA GLU A 42 0.18 0.40 8.05
C GLU A 42 -0.93 -0.60 8.34
N TYR A 43 -2.13 -0.09 8.63
CA TYR A 43 -3.28 -0.95 8.87
C TYR A 43 -3.61 -1.77 7.62
N LEU A 44 -3.65 -1.12 6.46
CA LEU A 44 -3.96 -1.82 5.22
C LEU A 44 -2.91 -2.88 4.89
N ALA A 45 -1.64 -2.54 5.09
CA ALA A 45 -0.57 -3.49 4.83
C ALA A 45 -0.69 -4.71 5.75
N ALA A 46 -1.01 -4.47 7.03
CA ALA A 46 -1.16 -5.58 7.96
C ALA A 46 -2.31 -6.49 7.56
N GLU A 47 -3.41 -5.89 7.13
CA GLU A 47 -4.58 -6.67 6.71
C GLU A 47 -4.25 -7.51 5.48
N VAL A 48 -3.61 -6.90 4.49
CA VAL A 48 -3.24 -7.63 3.28
C VAL A 48 -2.27 -8.77 3.61
N LEU A 49 -1.31 -8.51 4.50
CA LEU A 49 -0.34 -9.53 4.86
C LEU A 49 -0.97 -10.69 5.63
N GLU A 50 -1.94 -10.39 6.47
CA GLU A 50 -2.61 -11.45 7.19
C GLU A 50 -3.35 -12.37 6.22
N LEU A 51 -4.08 -11.79 5.28
CA LEU A 51 -4.81 -12.57 4.30
C LEU A 51 -3.87 -13.30 3.34
N ALA A 52 -2.77 -12.66 2.97
CA ALA A 52 -1.78 -13.31 2.11
C ALA A 52 -1.12 -14.48 2.84
N GLY A 53 -0.89 -14.32 4.14
CA GLY A 53 -0.35 -15.41 4.94
C GLY A 53 -1.30 -16.59 4.98
N ASN A 54 -2.61 -16.33 5.08
CA ASN A 54 -3.58 -17.39 5.03
C ASN A 54 -3.57 -18.09 3.67
N ALA A 55 -3.46 -17.31 2.59
CA ALA A 55 -3.41 -17.89 1.25
C ALA A 55 -2.17 -18.77 1.08
N ALA A 56 -1.04 -18.34 1.63
CA ALA A 56 0.16 -19.13 1.55
C ALA A 56 0.01 -20.44 2.30
N ARG A 57 -0.57 -20.38 3.50
CA ARG A 57 -0.79 -21.60 4.28
C ARG A 57 -1.75 -22.54 3.59
N ASP A 58 -2.81 -22.03 2.98
CA ASP A 58 -3.75 -22.85 2.24
C ASP A 58 -3.04 -23.53 1.06
N ASN A 59 -2.04 -22.89 0.51
CA ASN A 59 -1.24 -23.42 -0.58
C ASN A 59 -0.04 -24.22 -0.07
N LYS A 60 0.00 -24.48 1.24
CA LYS A 60 1.05 -25.25 1.91
C LYS A 60 2.42 -24.67 1.67
N LYS A 61 2.53 -23.35 1.72
CA LYS A 61 3.79 -22.64 1.58
C LYS A 61 4.10 -21.90 2.86
N SER A 62 5.38 -21.78 3.17
CA SER A 62 5.82 -21.02 4.34
C SER A 62 6.24 -19.61 3.99
N ARG A 63 6.28 -19.29 2.70
CA ARG A 63 6.72 -17.98 2.23
C ARG A 63 5.59 -17.30 1.49
N ILE A 64 5.38 -16.01 1.79
CA ILE A 64 4.42 -15.21 1.06
C ILE A 64 5.09 -14.72 -0.22
N VAL A 65 4.49 -15.04 -1.35
CA VAL A 65 4.98 -14.55 -2.64
C VAL A 65 3.91 -13.64 -3.23
N PRO A 66 4.24 -12.84 -4.26
CA PRO A 66 3.27 -11.88 -4.80
C PRO A 66 1.94 -12.50 -5.20
N ARG A 67 1.95 -13.73 -5.66
CA ARG A 67 0.72 -14.42 -6.00
C ARG A 67 -0.22 -14.54 -4.82
N HIS A 68 0.32 -14.77 -3.63
CA HIS A 68 -0.50 -14.87 -2.43
C HIS A 68 -1.16 -13.55 -2.09
N ILE A 69 -0.42 -12.45 -2.32
CA ILE A 69 -0.97 -11.11 -2.10
C ILE A 69 -2.09 -10.84 -3.11
N GLN A 70 -1.87 -11.21 -4.35
CA GLN A 70 -2.88 -11.03 -5.39
C GLN A 70 -4.15 -11.81 -5.06
N LEU A 71 -4.00 -13.06 -4.61
CA LEU A 71 -5.16 -13.87 -4.24
C LEU A 71 -5.88 -13.28 -3.03
N ALA A 72 -5.13 -12.78 -2.06
CA ALA A 72 -5.72 -12.19 -0.87
C ALA A 72 -6.59 -10.98 -1.24
N ILE A 73 -6.08 -10.11 -2.11
CA ILE A 73 -6.84 -8.95 -2.53
C ILE A 73 -8.06 -9.34 -3.34
N ARG A 74 -7.88 -10.29 -4.25
CA ARG A 74 -8.96 -10.70 -5.14
C ARG A 74 -10.11 -11.36 -4.37
N ASN A 75 -9.79 -12.09 -3.31
CA ASN A 75 -10.80 -12.83 -2.57
C ASN A 75 -11.44 -12.05 -1.44
N ASP A 76 -10.98 -10.83 -1.17
CA ASP A 76 -11.56 -9.99 -0.13
C ASP A 76 -12.39 -8.89 -0.81
N GLU A 77 -13.65 -8.81 -0.43
CA GLU A 77 -14.55 -7.91 -1.10
C GLU A 77 -14.12 -6.45 -0.99
N GLU A 78 -13.73 -6.04 0.21
CA GLU A 78 -13.34 -4.64 0.42
C GLU A 78 -12.01 -4.30 -0.23
N LEU A 79 -11.02 -5.19 -0.08
CA LEU A 79 -9.73 -4.96 -0.70
C LEU A 79 -9.84 -5.00 -2.21
N SER A 80 -10.69 -5.87 -2.74
CA SER A 80 -10.90 -5.95 -4.17
C SER A 80 -11.46 -4.66 -4.72
N LYS A 81 -12.40 -4.05 -4.01
CA LYS A 81 -12.94 -2.77 -4.44
C LYS A 81 -11.89 -1.67 -4.41
N LEU A 82 -11.04 -1.69 -3.40
CA LEU A 82 -10.06 -0.64 -3.23
C LEU A 82 -8.84 -0.83 -4.15
N LEU A 83 -8.36 -2.05 -4.28
CA LEU A 83 -7.10 -2.36 -4.95
C LEU A 83 -7.24 -3.27 -6.15
N GLY A 84 -8.44 -3.58 -6.56
CA GLY A 84 -8.66 -4.59 -7.58
C GLY A 84 -8.12 -4.24 -8.95
N THR A 85 -7.87 -2.95 -9.21
CA THR A 85 -7.32 -2.53 -10.50
C THR A 85 -5.79 -2.57 -10.52
N VAL A 86 -5.17 -2.85 -9.37
CA VAL A 86 -3.71 -2.93 -9.29
C VAL A 86 -3.27 -4.35 -9.62
N THR A 87 -2.31 -4.47 -10.51
CA THR A 87 -1.80 -5.76 -10.93
C THR A 87 -0.37 -5.92 -10.43
N ILE A 88 -0.05 -7.11 -9.94
CA ILE A 88 1.27 -7.39 -9.39
C ILE A 88 2.09 -8.11 -10.46
N ALA A 89 3.20 -7.48 -10.84
CA ALA A 89 4.03 -8.00 -11.93
C ALA A 89 4.51 -9.43 -11.69
N SER A 90 4.96 -9.73 -10.49
CA SER A 90 5.47 -11.06 -10.17
C SER A 90 4.38 -12.11 -10.11
N GLY A 91 3.14 -11.70 -10.24
CA GLY A 91 2.03 -12.64 -10.32
C GLY A 91 1.83 -13.18 -11.74
N GLY A 92 2.68 -12.78 -12.67
CA GLY A 92 2.59 -13.26 -14.04
C GLY A 92 1.92 -12.29 -15.00
N VAL A 93 1.60 -11.09 -14.51
CA VAL A 93 0.92 -10.10 -15.33
C VAL A 93 1.60 -8.77 -15.15
N LEU A 94 1.66 -7.97 -16.20
CA LEU A 94 2.23 -6.65 -16.10
C LEU A 94 1.36 -5.77 -15.22
N PRO A 95 1.97 -4.86 -14.48
CA PRO A 95 1.19 -3.96 -13.63
C PRO A 95 0.21 -3.15 -14.44
N ASN A 96 -0.97 -2.97 -13.89
CA ASN A 96 -2.00 -2.17 -14.50
C ASN A 96 -2.52 -1.20 -13.47
N ILE A 97 -1.85 -0.07 -13.34
CA ILE A 97 -2.16 0.91 -12.32
C ILE A 97 -3.10 1.96 -12.88
N HIS A 98 -4.13 2.27 -12.10
CA HIS A 98 -5.08 3.29 -12.51
C HIS A 98 -4.36 4.60 -12.83
N SER A 99 -4.76 5.25 -13.92
CA SER A 99 -4.02 6.41 -14.41
C SER A 99 -3.96 7.55 -13.41
N VAL A 100 -4.94 7.70 -12.55
CA VAL A 100 -4.91 8.78 -11.56
C VAL A 100 -3.82 8.58 -10.52
N LEU A 101 -3.28 7.37 -10.41
CA LEU A 101 -2.24 7.09 -9.45
C LEU A 101 -0.84 7.24 -10.02
N LEU A 102 -0.72 7.49 -11.32
CA LEU A 102 0.56 7.62 -11.95
C LEU A 102 1.05 9.05 -11.90
N PRO A 103 2.38 9.25 -11.79
CA PRO A 103 2.92 10.60 -11.85
C PRO A 103 2.66 11.19 -13.21
N LYS A 104 2.36 12.48 -13.24
CA LYS A 104 2.06 13.08 -14.48
C LYS A 104 3.14 12.96 -15.51
N LYS A 105 4.37 13.14 -15.13
CA LYS A 105 5.39 13.13 -16.10
C LYS A 105 5.68 11.77 -16.61
N SER A 106 5.26 10.75 -16.02
CA SER A 106 5.53 9.45 -16.54
C SER A 106 4.75 9.20 -17.80
N LYS A 107 3.88 10.13 -18.12
CA LYS A 107 3.25 9.98 -19.32
C LYS A 107 4.11 10.28 -20.43
N LYS A 108 4.93 10.93 -20.35
CA LYS A 108 5.72 11.21 -21.38
C LYS A 108 5.86 10.52 -22.25
#